data_c91ffa5cba09cef600f8a44496c93df1
#
_entry.id   c91ffa5cba09cef600f8a44496c93df1
#
_cell.length_a   1.000
_cell.length_b   1.000
_cell.length_c   1.000
_cell.angle_alpha   90.00
_cell.angle_beta   90.00
_cell.angle_gamma   90.00
#
_symmetry.space_group_name_H-M   'P 1'
#
loop_
_entity.id
_entity.type
_entity.pdbx_description
1 polymer ?
#
loop_
_entity_poly.entity_id
_entity_poly.type
_entity_poly.pdbx_seq_one_letter_code
_entity_poly.pdbx_strand_id
1 'polypeptide(L)'
;GETANLAVPDGAEVVFIGQVETGNPIRAFFPPGSRTPMHASGTGKAILAALSEERRLALLKGAGLQGFTENTHVTPRALFDDLEQTATRGWSFDRNERYEGMSCIGAAIFNDRGEPCAGVSISGPSSRFSDARLPEFGRAVAQAAAQITHLIAGQGRDRAG
;
A
#
# COMPACT_ATOMS: atom_id res chain seq x y z
N GLY A 1 -14.30 -5.06 8.22
CA GLY A 1 -15.34 -5.43 7.29
C GLY A 1 -15.03 -5.07 5.84
N GLU A 2 -13.75 -4.92 5.47
CA GLU A 2 -13.31 -4.70 4.09
C GLU A 2 -12.49 -5.89 3.58
N THR A 3 -12.29 -5.99 2.27
CA THR A 3 -11.43 -7.02 1.67
C THR A 3 -9.98 -6.77 2.06
N ALA A 4 -9.33 -7.78 2.64
CA ALA A 4 -7.91 -7.75 2.95
C ALA A 4 -7.11 -8.43 1.83
N ASN A 5 -5.97 -7.84 1.47
CA ASN A 5 -5.12 -8.33 0.39
C ASN A 5 -3.67 -8.43 0.86
N LEU A 6 -2.95 -9.40 0.29
CA LEU A 6 -1.52 -9.56 0.40
C LEU A 6 -0.90 -9.45 -0.99
N ALA A 7 0.14 -8.64 -1.13
CA ALA A 7 0.83 -8.47 -2.40
C ALA A 7 2.34 -8.39 -2.21
N VAL A 8 3.08 -8.77 -3.24
CA VAL A 8 4.54 -8.72 -3.29
C VAL A 8 5.02 -7.78 -4.40
N PRO A 9 6.18 -7.11 -4.23
CA PRO A 9 6.74 -6.25 -5.26
C PRO A 9 7.30 -7.09 -6.42
N ASP A 10 7.07 -6.59 -7.65
CA ASP A 10 7.68 -7.10 -8.86
C ASP A 10 7.96 -5.92 -9.82
N GLY A 11 9.20 -5.46 -9.86
CA GLY A 11 9.56 -4.21 -10.55
C GLY A 11 8.84 -3.01 -9.92
N ALA A 12 8.21 -2.18 -10.74
CA ALA A 12 7.43 -1.02 -10.30
C ALA A 12 5.95 -1.33 -10.05
N GLU A 13 5.60 -2.60 -9.99
CA GLU A 13 4.25 -3.09 -9.71
C GLU A 13 4.22 -3.93 -8.43
N VAL A 14 3.04 -4.16 -7.92
CA VAL A 14 2.75 -5.22 -6.95
C VAL A 14 1.88 -6.29 -7.58
N VAL A 15 2.11 -7.54 -7.18
CA VAL A 15 1.33 -8.71 -7.57
C VAL A 15 0.54 -9.18 -6.37
N PHE A 16 -0.78 -9.24 -6.48
CA PHE A 16 -1.63 -9.80 -5.42
C PHE A 16 -1.45 -11.32 -5.36
N ILE A 17 -1.12 -11.83 -4.18
CA ILE A 17 -0.86 -13.26 -3.95
C ILE A 17 -1.86 -13.90 -2.98
N GLY A 18 -2.65 -13.10 -2.28
CA GLY A 18 -3.67 -13.59 -1.36
C GLY A 18 -4.74 -12.54 -1.11
N GLN A 19 -5.95 -13.01 -0.85
CA GLN A 19 -7.10 -12.19 -0.56
C GLN A 19 -8.01 -12.88 0.45
N VAL A 20 -8.54 -12.09 1.39
CA VAL A 20 -9.64 -12.48 2.26
C VAL A 20 -10.79 -11.50 2.00
N GLU A 21 -11.84 -12.00 1.37
CA GLU A 21 -12.99 -11.19 1.02
C GLU A 21 -13.89 -10.90 2.23
N THR A 22 -14.44 -9.69 2.25
CA THR A 22 -15.55 -9.36 3.16
C THR A 22 -16.85 -9.99 2.69
N GLY A 23 -17.78 -10.23 3.61
CA GLY A 23 -19.15 -10.66 3.29
C GLY A 23 -20.05 -9.54 2.70
N ASN A 24 -19.54 -8.31 2.56
CA ASN A 24 -20.33 -7.22 1.99
C ASN A 24 -20.62 -7.46 0.50
N PRO A 25 -21.86 -7.22 0.03
CA PRO A 25 -22.22 -7.40 -1.38
C PRO A 25 -21.40 -6.51 -2.34
N ILE A 26 -21.10 -5.27 -1.92
CA ILE A 26 -20.24 -4.33 -2.66
C ILE A 26 -18.88 -4.37 -1.99
N ARG A 27 -17.87 -4.93 -2.66
CA ARG A 27 -16.52 -5.13 -2.14
C ARG A 27 -15.46 -5.05 -3.22
N ALA A 28 -14.23 -4.75 -2.82
CA ALA A 28 -13.07 -4.87 -3.69
C ALA A 28 -12.77 -6.34 -3.97
N PHE A 29 -12.33 -6.62 -5.20
CA PHE A 29 -11.89 -7.96 -5.61
C PHE A 29 -10.63 -7.83 -6.48
N PHE A 30 -9.54 -8.43 -6.01
CA PHE A 30 -8.27 -8.51 -6.73
C PHE A 30 -7.83 -9.97 -6.77
N PRO A 31 -8.13 -10.70 -7.86
CA PRO A 31 -7.78 -12.12 -7.93
C PRO A 31 -6.26 -12.30 -7.82
N PRO A 32 -5.80 -13.38 -7.17
CA PRO A 32 -4.38 -13.73 -7.11
C PRO A 32 -3.75 -13.72 -8.51
N GLY A 33 -2.57 -13.11 -8.63
CA GLY A 33 -1.87 -12.89 -9.91
C GLY A 33 -2.19 -11.55 -10.58
N SER A 34 -3.22 -10.82 -10.16
CA SER A 34 -3.46 -9.47 -10.68
C SER A 34 -2.35 -8.51 -10.26
N ARG A 35 -2.08 -7.53 -11.12
CA ARG A 35 -0.97 -6.58 -11.00
C ARG A 35 -1.49 -5.15 -10.93
N THR A 36 -0.79 -4.30 -10.20
CA THR A 36 -1.09 -2.86 -10.17
C THR A 36 0.18 -2.05 -9.98
N PRO A 37 0.31 -0.88 -10.65
CA PRO A 37 1.43 0.01 -10.43
C PRO A 37 1.55 0.46 -8.98
N MET A 38 2.78 0.45 -8.43
CA MET A 38 3.03 0.80 -7.03
C MET A 38 2.55 2.21 -6.67
N HIS A 39 2.74 3.18 -7.58
CA HIS A 39 2.41 4.58 -7.30
C HIS A 39 0.90 4.85 -7.15
N ALA A 40 0.06 3.96 -7.66
CA ALA A 40 -1.40 4.08 -7.64
C ALA A 40 -2.05 2.94 -6.84
N SER A 41 -1.41 2.46 -5.79
CA SER A 41 -2.00 1.44 -4.92
C SER A 41 -1.58 1.63 -3.47
N GLY A 42 -2.46 1.30 -2.53
CA GLY A 42 -2.15 1.35 -1.11
C GLY A 42 -0.94 0.48 -0.76
N THR A 43 -0.95 -0.79 -1.15
CA THR A 43 0.18 -1.72 -0.92
C THR A 43 1.47 -1.22 -1.56
N GLY A 44 1.40 -0.79 -2.82
CA GLY A 44 2.57 -0.31 -3.56
C GLY A 44 3.18 0.95 -2.95
N LYS A 45 2.36 1.94 -2.57
CA LYS A 45 2.85 3.15 -1.91
C LYS A 45 3.46 2.86 -0.54
N ALA A 46 2.91 1.92 0.22
CA ALA A 46 3.50 1.49 1.49
C ALA A 46 4.89 0.89 1.29
N ILE A 47 5.08 0.05 0.27
CA ILE A 47 6.38 -0.53 -0.09
C ILE A 47 7.34 0.57 -0.56
N LEU A 48 6.91 1.45 -1.48
CA LEU A 48 7.72 2.58 -1.96
C LEU A 48 8.18 3.49 -0.82
N ALA A 49 7.31 3.80 0.14
CA ALA A 49 7.65 4.64 1.29
C ALA A 49 8.72 3.99 2.19
N ALA A 50 8.79 2.66 2.20
CA ALA A 50 9.76 1.89 2.97
C ALA A 50 11.11 1.69 2.25
N LEU A 51 11.20 1.96 0.94
CA LEU A 51 12.46 1.93 0.19
C LEU A 51 13.32 3.16 0.44
N SER A 52 14.65 3.01 0.23
CA SER A 52 15.54 4.18 0.14
C SER A 52 15.16 5.06 -1.06
N GLU A 53 15.49 6.34 -0.99
CA GLU A 53 15.22 7.27 -2.10
C GLU A 53 15.87 6.80 -3.41
N GLU A 54 17.10 6.32 -3.36
CA GLU A 54 17.81 5.78 -4.51
C GLU A 54 17.06 4.62 -5.17
N ARG A 55 16.62 3.62 -4.39
CA ARG A 55 15.86 2.47 -4.90
C ARG A 55 14.50 2.88 -5.46
N ARG A 56 13.84 3.83 -4.79
CA ARG A 56 12.56 4.38 -5.21
C ARG A 56 12.69 5.09 -6.57
N LEU A 57 13.68 5.97 -6.73
CA LEU A 57 13.96 6.65 -7.98
C LEU A 57 14.31 5.68 -9.10
N ALA A 58 15.13 4.67 -8.82
CA ALA A 58 15.51 3.66 -9.82
C ALA A 58 14.28 2.86 -10.33
N LEU A 59 13.36 2.49 -9.44
CA LEU A 59 12.13 1.78 -9.83
C LEU A 59 11.21 2.66 -10.69
N LEU A 60 11.03 3.92 -10.32
CA LEU A 60 10.06 4.81 -10.97
C LEU A 60 10.58 5.40 -12.27
N LYS A 61 11.89 5.51 -12.46
CA LYS A 61 12.51 6.11 -13.66
C LYS A 61 12.13 5.39 -14.96
N GLY A 62 11.98 4.08 -14.93
CA GLY A 62 11.64 3.28 -16.10
C GLY A 62 10.15 3.06 -16.32
N ALA A 63 9.35 3.14 -15.24
CA ALA A 63 7.92 2.80 -15.27
C ALA A 63 7.02 3.99 -15.60
N GLY A 64 7.45 5.21 -15.28
CA GLY A 64 6.60 6.40 -15.36
C GLY A 64 5.53 6.43 -14.27
N LEU A 65 4.74 7.50 -14.27
CA LEU A 65 3.61 7.71 -13.35
C LEU A 65 2.34 7.88 -14.16
N GLN A 66 1.80 6.76 -14.66
CA GLN A 66 0.57 6.78 -15.43
C GLN A 66 -0.61 7.26 -14.58
N GLY A 67 -1.41 8.20 -15.11
CA GLY A 67 -2.66 8.63 -14.51
C GLY A 67 -3.79 7.63 -14.79
N PHE A 68 -4.60 7.35 -13.79
CA PHE A 68 -5.78 6.48 -13.88
C PHE A 68 -7.06 7.22 -13.51
N THR A 69 -6.95 8.15 -12.58
CA THR A 69 -8.03 9.03 -12.12
C THR A 69 -7.49 10.44 -11.91
N GLU A 70 -8.35 11.38 -11.58
CA GLU A 70 -7.93 12.74 -11.20
C GLU A 70 -7.01 12.76 -9.96
N ASN A 71 -7.13 11.76 -9.10
CA ASN A 71 -6.39 11.67 -7.83
C ASN A 71 -5.04 10.94 -7.94
N THR A 72 -4.74 10.33 -9.09
CA THR A 72 -3.46 9.65 -9.27
C THR A 72 -2.30 10.64 -9.15
N HIS A 73 -1.29 10.32 -8.35
CA HIS A 73 -0.05 11.09 -8.30
C HIS A 73 0.76 10.86 -9.58
N VAL A 74 0.71 11.84 -10.50
CA VAL A 74 1.37 11.75 -11.82
C VAL A 74 2.69 12.51 -11.90
N THR A 75 3.11 13.14 -10.80
CA THR A 75 4.42 13.80 -10.72
C THR A 75 5.25 13.21 -9.58
N PRO A 76 6.58 13.12 -9.72
CA PRO A 76 7.46 12.65 -8.65
C PRO A 76 7.27 13.41 -7.35
N ARG A 77 7.13 14.74 -7.41
CA ARG A 77 6.92 15.58 -6.23
C ARG A 77 5.67 15.19 -5.47
N ALA A 78 4.51 15.13 -6.14
CA ALA A 78 3.25 14.79 -5.48
C ALA A 78 3.30 13.38 -4.86
N LEU A 79 3.90 12.41 -5.58
CA LEU A 79 4.08 11.07 -5.06
C LEU A 79 5.00 11.06 -3.83
N PHE A 80 6.14 11.74 -3.87
CA PHE A 80 7.10 11.72 -2.76
C PHE A 80 6.56 12.42 -1.52
N ASP A 81 5.84 13.52 -1.67
CA ASP A 81 5.14 14.18 -0.56
C ASP A 81 4.16 13.20 0.14
N ASP A 82 3.41 12.39 -0.61
CA ASP A 82 2.52 11.36 -0.05
C ASP A 82 3.29 10.19 0.58
N LEU A 83 4.42 9.79 -0.01
CA LEU A 83 5.27 8.74 0.55
C LEU A 83 5.95 9.15 1.86
N GLU A 84 6.31 10.42 2.03
CA GLU A 84 6.82 10.95 3.31
C GLU A 84 5.74 10.90 4.40
N GLN A 85 4.52 11.30 4.07
CA GLN A 85 3.38 11.14 5.00
C GLN A 85 3.12 9.68 5.34
N THR A 86 3.20 8.79 4.34
CA THR A 86 3.08 7.35 4.52
C THR A 86 4.15 6.80 5.47
N ALA A 87 5.42 7.19 5.29
CA ALA A 87 6.50 6.79 6.17
C ALA A 87 6.30 7.28 7.61
N THR A 88 5.84 8.53 7.78
CA THR A 88 5.60 9.14 9.10
C THR A 88 4.48 8.45 9.87
N ARG A 89 3.35 8.16 9.23
CA ARG A 89 2.18 7.54 9.90
C ARG A 89 2.24 6.01 9.94
N GLY A 90 3.07 5.37 9.10
CA GLY A 90 3.28 3.93 9.04
C GLY A 90 2.27 3.17 8.18
N TRP A 91 1.44 3.86 7.42
CA TRP A 91 0.47 3.28 6.47
C TRP A 91 0.21 4.26 5.32
N SER A 92 -0.08 3.71 4.15
CA SER A 92 -0.42 4.46 2.94
C SER A 92 -1.93 4.63 2.79
N PHE A 93 -2.34 5.60 2.00
CA PHE A 93 -3.72 5.75 1.60
C PHE A 93 -3.82 6.01 0.09
N ASP A 94 -4.48 5.10 -0.61
CA ASP A 94 -4.93 5.26 -1.99
C ASP A 94 -6.37 5.82 -1.95
N ARG A 95 -6.50 7.11 -2.24
CA ARG A 95 -7.78 7.82 -2.27
C ARG A 95 -8.28 7.88 -3.72
N ASN A 96 -8.93 6.82 -4.19
CA ASN A 96 -9.42 6.74 -5.58
C ASN A 96 -8.32 6.96 -6.63
N GLU A 97 -7.10 6.56 -6.37
CA GLU A 97 -5.96 6.86 -7.27
C GLU A 97 -5.87 5.87 -8.43
N ARG A 98 -6.34 4.65 -8.23
CA ARG A 98 -6.36 3.60 -9.27
C ARG A 98 -7.72 3.42 -9.91
N TYR A 99 -8.77 3.43 -9.10
CA TYR A 99 -10.15 3.24 -9.53
C TYR A 99 -11.05 4.27 -8.84
N GLU A 100 -11.90 4.93 -9.62
CA GLU A 100 -12.92 5.82 -9.05
C GLU A 100 -13.86 5.05 -8.13
N GLY A 101 -14.19 5.65 -7.00
CA GLY A 101 -15.08 5.03 -6.02
C GLY A 101 -14.46 3.94 -5.15
N MET A 102 -13.16 3.64 -5.32
CA MET A 102 -12.44 2.65 -4.52
C MET A 102 -11.28 3.28 -3.78
N SER A 103 -11.13 2.94 -2.51
CA SER A 103 -10.00 3.35 -1.68
C SER A 103 -9.31 2.16 -1.04
N CYS A 104 -8.02 2.33 -0.74
CA CYS A 104 -7.18 1.29 -0.19
C CYS A 104 -6.21 1.86 0.85
N ILE A 105 -6.04 1.17 1.97
CA ILE A 105 -5.02 1.48 2.98
C ILE A 105 -4.04 0.31 3.02
N GLY A 106 -2.74 0.59 2.92
CA GLY A 106 -1.69 -0.42 2.91
C GLY A 106 -0.60 -0.18 3.94
N ALA A 107 0.10 -1.25 4.32
CA ALA A 107 1.31 -1.19 5.13
C ALA A 107 2.33 -2.22 4.66
N ALA A 108 3.62 -1.88 4.76
CA ALA A 108 4.71 -2.74 4.32
C ALA A 108 5.03 -3.82 5.35
N ILE A 109 5.39 -4.99 4.84
CA ILE A 109 5.91 -6.15 5.58
C ILE A 109 7.40 -6.25 5.27
N PHE A 110 8.22 -6.51 6.28
CA PHE A 110 9.67 -6.51 6.18
C PHE A 110 10.26 -7.91 6.36
N ASN A 111 11.35 -8.17 5.66
CA ASN A 111 12.14 -9.40 5.81
C ASN A 111 13.14 -9.29 6.99
N ASP A 112 13.97 -10.32 7.15
CA ASP A 112 15.02 -10.40 8.17
C ASP A 112 16.16 -9.37 8.02
N ARG A 113 16.22 -8.70 6.87
CA ARG A 113 17.16 -7.59 6.60
C ARG A 113 16.54 -6.21 6.78
N GLY A 114 15.28 -6.14 7.22
CA GLY A 114 14.55 -4.87 7.32
C GLY A 114 14.17 -4.25 5.97
N GLU A 115 14.16 -5.04 4.89
CA GLU A 115 13.74 -4.61 3.57
C GLU A 115 12.25 -4.91 3.35
N PRO A 116 11.48 -4.02 2.69
CA PRO A 116 10.08 -4.30 2.38
C PRO A 116 9.99 -5.43 1.35
N CYS A 117 9.44 -6.57 1.75
CA CYS A 117 9.31 -7.77 0.91
C CYS A 117 7.87 -8.07 0.47
N ALA A 118 6.90 -7.47 1.12
CA ALA A 118 5.48 -7.61 0.82
C ALA A 118 4.70 -6.42 1.38
N GLY A 119 3.41 -6.40 1.15
CA GLY A 119 2.50 -5.47 1.82
C GLY A 119 1.13 -6.08 2.01
N VAL A 120 0.46 -5.67 3.08
CA VAL A 120 -0.93 -6.01 3.37
C VAL A 120 -1.78 -4.76 3.22
N SER A 121 -3.01 -4.92 2.79
CA SER A 121 -3.95 -3.81 2.63
C SER A 121 -5.39 -4.22 2.91
N ILE A 122 -6.23 -3.21 3.15
CA ILE A 122 -7.68 -3.33 3.04
C ILE A 122 -8.16 -2.43 1.91
N SER A 123 -9.15 -2.91 1.17
CA SER A 123 -9.71 -2.21 0.02
C SER A 123 -11.23 -2.29 0.01
N GLY A 124 -11.89 -1.23 -0.40
CA GLY A 124 -13.34 -1.19 -0.49
C GLY A 124 -13.86 0.11 -1.10
N PRO A 125 -15.19 0.28 -1.20
CA PRO A 125 -15.81 1.50 -1.65
C PRO A 125 -15.38 2.71 -0.83
N SER A 126 -15.01 3.81 -1.50
CA SER A 126 -14.47 5.03 -0.85
C SER A 126 -15.42 5.64 0.16
N SER A 127 -16.73 5.45 0.00
CA SER A 127 -17.74 5.90 0.96
C SER A 127 -17.56 5.33 2.38
N ARG A 128 -16.85 4.21 2.53
CA ARG A 128 -16.53 3.60 3.82
C ARG A 128 -15.19 4.05 4.42
N PHE A 129 -14.37 4.80 3.64
CA PHE A 129 -13.06 5.32 4.04
C PHE A 129 -13.13 6.82 4.35
N SER A 130 -14.02 7.22 5.27
CA SER A 130 -14.12 8.61 5.70
C SER A 130 -12.88 9.05 6.48
N ASP A 131 -12.54 10.34 6.42
CA ASP A 131 -11.35 10.88 7.11
C ASP A 131 -11.33 10.57 8.61
N ALA A 132 -12.51 10.53 9.25
CA ALA A 132 -12.64 10.16 10.66
C ALA A 132 -12.22 8.68 10.95
N ARG A 133 -12.39 7.78 9.99
CA ARG A 133 -12.07 6.36 10.12
C ARG A 133 -10.66 5.99 9.65
N LEU A 134 -10.01 6.83 8.84
CA LEU A 134 -8.69 6.52 8.29
C LEU A 134 -7.64 6.20 9.37
N PRO A 135 -7.55 6.93 10.50
CA PRO A 135 -6.57 6.61 11.54
C PRO A 135 -6.82 5.25 12.20
N GLU A 136 -8.07 4.84 12.37
CA GLU A 136 -8.44 3.52 12.90
C GLU A 136 -7.99 2.42 11.94
N PHE A 137 -8.39 2.53 10.68
CA PHE A 137 -8.04 1.57 9.64
C PHE A 137 -6.54 1.49 9.40
N GLY A 138 -5.87 2.65 9.34
CA GLY A 138 -4.42 2.73 9.14
C GLY A 138 -3.65 2.03 10.26
N ARG A 139 -4.02 2.25 11.52
CA ARG A 139 -3.40 1.56 12.66
C ARG A 139 -3.64 0.05 12.61
N ALA A 140 -4.85 -0.39 12.27
CA ALA A 140 -5.17 -1.81 12.20
C ALA A 140 -4.34 -2.51 11.10
N VAL A 141 -4.20 -1.90 9.92
CA VAL A 141 -3.40 -2.44 8.82
C VAL A 141 -1.91 -2.43 9.15
N ALA A 142 -1.39 -1.35 9.75
CA ALA A 142 0.00 -1.27 10.19
C ALA A 142 0.31 -2.32 11.27
N GLN A 143 -0.60 -2.56 12.21
CA GLN A 143 -0.46 -3.60 13.23
C GLN A 143 -0.44 -5.00 12.61
N ALA A 144 -1.32 -5.28 11.65
CA ALA A 144 -1.33 -6.54 10.93
C ALA A 144 -0.02 -6.77 10.17
N ALA A 145 0.50 -5.74 9.49
CA ALA A 145 1.79 -5.80 8.81
C ALA A 145 2.95 -6.09 9.77
N ALA A 146 2.96 -5.46 10.95
CA ALA A 146 3.96 -5.71 11.98
C ALA A 146 3.88 -7.14 12.53
N GLN A 147 2.67 -7.67 12.74
CA GLN A 147 2.47 -9.07 13.16
C GLN A 147 2.98 -10.06 12.11
N ILE A 148 2.67 -9.83 10.82
CA ILE A 148 3.17 -10.69 9.74
C ILE A 148 4.70 -10.60 9.66
N THR A 149 5.27 -9.40 9.75
CA THR A 149 6.73 -9.19 9.80
C THR A 149 7.35 -10.04 10.90
N HIS A 150 6.79 -10.00 12.11
CA HIS A 150 7.28 -10.80 13.24
C HIS A 150 7.16 -12.30 12.97
N LEU A 151 6.03 -12.77 12.43
CA LEU A 151 5.79 -14.18 12.14
C LEU A 151 6.76 -14.78 11.09
N ILE A 152 7.23 -13.98 10.16
CA ILE A 152 8.21 -14.40 9.15
C ILE A 152 9.67 -14.14 9.59
N ALA A 153 9.92 -13.87 10.89
CA ALA A 153 11.19 -13.47 11.45
C ALA A 153 11.79 -12.20 10.82
N GLY A 154 10.95 -11.32 10.31
CA GLY A 154 11.34 -10.04 9.75
C GLY A 154 11.74 -9.02 10.83
N GLN A 155 12.51 -8.03 10.43
CA GLN A 155 12.91 -6.91 11.28
C GLN A 155 12.08 -5.68 10.90
N GLY A 156 11.13 -5.33 11.74
CA GLY A 156 10.43 -4.05 11.61
C GLY A 156 11.41 -2.88 11.69
N ARG A 157 11.13 -1.79 10.98
CA ARG A 157 11.88 -0.54 11.22
C ARG A 157 11.54 -0.05 12.61
N ASP A 158 12.53 -0.01 13.50
CA ASP A 158 12.41 0.77 14.72
C ASP A 158 12.11 2.22 14.31
N ARG A 159 11.00 2.75 14.79
CA ARG A 159 10.74 4.19 14.68
C ARG A 159 11.83 4.84 15.51
N ALA A 160 12.84 5.41 14.84
CA ALA A 160 13.79 6.28 15.51
C ALA A 160 12.97 7.34 16.23
N GLY A 161 13.13 7.36 17.56
CA GLY A 161 12.46 8.28 18.46
C GLY A 161 12.86 9.73 18.23
#